data_fb4becb7271f44df702f6ed0a51ab3a1
#
_entry.id   fb4becb7271f44df702f6ed0a51ab3a1
#
_cell.length_a   1.000
_cell.length_b   1.000
_cell.length_c   1.000
_cell.angle_alpha   90.00
_cell.angle_beta   90.00
_cell.angle_gamma   90.00
#
_symmetry.space_group_name_H-M   'P 1'
#
loop_
_entity.id
_entity.type
_entity.pdbx_description
1 polymer ?
#
loop_
_entity_poly.entity_id
_entity_poly.type
_entity_poly.pdbx_seq_one_letter_code
_entity_poly.pdbx_strand_id
1 'polypeptide(L)'
;MLQNLMEAVSGCGSCLFTSYAVFPGFLVDKPNWFLTRLILAVFPYVGPVVNLLSHFTKVAKIPLPLLPHIQAVHLATGMKTSVASMLTWGAYGYNAERIANVILGQKADADRLPKRLTDEQQDPNDPRTKVPLDQMRKVYYRGRGWNHGIPTYHRLKTLGIILDKQYYDDAVARAMRAE
;
A
#
# COMPACT_ATOMS: atom_id res chain seq x y z
N MET A 1 3.12 0.98 3.00
CA MET A 1 2.35 1.40 4.19
C MET A 1 1.10 2.21 3.81
N LEU A 2 1.22 3.39 3.23
CA LEU A 2 0.06 4.25 2.86
C LEU A 2 -1.00 3.49 2.06
N GLN A 3 -0.60 2.77 1.03
CA GLN A 3 -1.50 1.98 0.20
C GLN A 3 -2.27 0.90 0.98
N ASN A 4 -1.63 0.23 1.96
CA ASN A 4 -2.33 -0.73 2.81
C ASN A 4 -3.38 -0.04 3.71
N LEU A 5 -3.07 1.16 4.19
CA LEU A 5 -4.01 1.92 5.00
C LEU A 5 -5.22 2.35 4.18
N MET A 6 -4.99 2.83 2.95
CA MET A 6 -6.06 3.23 2.05
C MET A 6 -6.92 2.04 1.63
N GLU A 7 -6.30 0.89 1.35
CA GLU A 7 -7.01 -0.35 1.05
C GLU A 7 -7.90 -0.81 2.22
N ALA A 8 -7.39 -0.72 3.46
CA ALA A 8 -8.17 -1.05 4.64
C ALA A 8 -9.37 -0.13 4.82
N VAL A 9 -9.21 1.18 4.59
CA VAL A 9 -10.32 2.14 4.64
C VAL A 9 -11.37 1.82 3.59
N SER A 10 -10.95 1.54 2.36
CA SER A 10 -11.84 1.13 1.26
C SER A 10 -12.56 -0.18 1.56
N GLY A 11 -11.82 -1.19 2.06
CA GLY A 11 -12.36 -2.49 2.45
C GLY A 11 -13.35 -2.45 3.62
N CYS A 12 -13.27 -1.41 4.46
CA CYS A 12 -14.28 -1.14 5.50
C CYS A 12 -15.54 -0.42 4.94
N GLY A 13 -15.67 -0.25 3.63
CA GLY A 13 -16.81 0.43 3.01
C GLY A 13 -16.77 1.96 3.12
N SER A 14 -15.64 2.53 3.55
CA SER A 14 -15.48 3.97 3.69
C SER A 14 -14.87 4.59 2.43
N CYS A 15 -15.31 5.79 2.10
CA CYS A 15 -14.72 6.55 1.01
C CYS A 15 -13.29 6.98 1.37
N LEU A 16 -12.34 6.80 0.46
CA LEU A 16 -10.94 7.23 0.63
C LEU A 16 -10.82 8.73 0.91
N PHE A 17 -11.72 9.55 0.36
CA PHE A 17 -11.75 10.99 0.61
C PHE A 17 -12.06 11.33 2.06
N THR A 18 -12.69 10.46 2.83
CA THR A 18 -12.88 10.69 4.27
C THR A 18 -11.56 10.72 5.03
N SER A 19 -10.51 10.13 4.49
CA SER A 19 -9.16 10.20 5.07
C SER A 19 -8.60 11.62 5.07
N TYR A 20 -9.04 12.48 4.16
CA TYR A 20 -8.62 13.90 4.14
C TYR A 20 -9.22 14.68 5.31
N ALA A 21 -10.39 14.30 5.80
CA ALA A 21 -11.02 14.93 6.96
C ALA A 21 -10.23 14.74 8.26
N VAL A 22 -9.28 13.81 8.27
CA VAL A 22 -8.40 13.53 9.41
C VAL A 22 -7.21 14.50 9.47
N PHE A 23 -6.86 15.11 8.34
CA PHE A 23 -5.80 16.10 8.32
C PHE A 23 -6.28 17.40 8.94
N PRO A 24 -5.55 17.96 9.90
CA PRO A 24 -5.88 19.29 10.45
C PRO A 24 -5.99 20.31 9.32
N GLY A 25 -7.10 21.07 9.27
CA GLY A 25 -7.38 22.03 8.20
C GLY A 25 -6.23 22.99 7.93
N PHE A 26 -5.49 23.39 8.98
CA PHE A 26 -4.35 24.29 8.84
C PHE A 26 -3.21 23.75 7.93
N LEU A 27 -3.11 22.43 7.75
CA LEU A 27 -2.13 21.85 6.81
C LEU A 27 -2.47 22.17 5.35
N VAL A 28 -3.77 22.34 5.07
CA VAL A 28 -4.27 22.69 3.73
C VAL A 28 -4.34 24.23 3.59
N ASP A 29 -4.91 24.89 4.60
CA ASP A 29 -5.21 26.33 4.53
C ASP A 29 -3.95 27.20 4.70
N LYS A 30 -2.95 26.70 5.43
CA LYS A 30 -1.71 27.44 5.75
C LYS A 30 -0.44 26.64 5.43
N PRO A 31 -0.18 26.33 4.13
CA PRO A 31 0.95 25.46 3.74
C PRO A 31 2.32 26.04 4.11
N ASN A 32 2.43 27.38 4.18
CA ASN A 32 3.67 28.08 4.51
C ASN A 32 3.86 28.37 6.01
N TRP A 33 2.89 27.97 6.84
CA TRP A 33 3.03 28.18 8.26
C TRP A 33 4.16 27.31 8.84
N PHE A 34 4.87 27.84 9.84
CA PHE A 34 6.01 27.16 10.47
C PHE A 34 5.67 25.74 10.92
N LEU A 35 4.54 25.55 11.60
CA LEU A 35 4.12 24.24 12.09
C LEU A 35 3.79 23.28 10.94
N THR A 36 3.16 23.74 9.87
CA THR A 36 2.91 22.95 8.66
C THR A 36 4.22 22.49 8.03
N ARG A 37 5.17 23.41 7.86
CA ARG A 37 6.48 23.10 7.29
C ARG A 37 7.26 22.10 8.15
N LEU A 38 7.20 22.24 9.48
CA LEU A 38 7.81 21.30 10.41
C LEU A 38 7.21 19.89 10.29
N ILE A 39 5.86 19.80 10.29
CA ILE A 39 5.15 18.53 10.13
C ILE A 39 5.52 17.89 8.80
N LEU A 40 5.49 18.64 7.70
CA LEU A 40 5.84 18.12 6.37
C LEU A 40 7.31 17.70 6.27
N ALA A 41 8.22 18.36 6.95
CA ALA A 41 9.64 17.99 7.00
C ALA A 41 9.86 16.68 7.76
N VAL A 42 9.09 16.42 8.80
CA VAL A 42 9.16 15.18 9.61
C VAL A 42 8.41 14.02 8.95
N PHE A 43 7.37 14.32 8.17
CA PHE A 43 6.48 13.32 7.58
C PHE A 43 7.18 12.20 6.78
N PRO A 44 8.24 12.47 5.97
CA PRO A 44 8.98 11.41 5.26
C PRO A 44 9.63 10.38 6.20
N TYR A 45 9.99 10.80 7.41
CA TYR A 45 10.62 9.93 8.41
C TYR A 45 9.61 9.13 9.22
N VAL A 46 8.36 9.58 9.29
CA VAL A 46 7.27 8.85 9.97
C VAL A 46 6.97 7.52 9.27
N GLY A 47 7.00 7.50 7.95
CA GLY A 47 6.74 6.31 7.16
C GLY A 47 7.62 5.10 7.50
N PRO A 48 8.95 5.24 7.47
CA PRO A 48 9.88 4.18 7.88
C PRO A 48 9.68 3.74 9.34
N VAL A 49 9.47 4.68 10.26
CA VAL A 49 9.25 4.38 11.69
C VAL A 49 7.95 3.58 11.89
N VAL A 50 6.85 4.01 11.28
CA VAL A 50 5.57 3.27 11.37
C VAL A 50 5.68 1.92 10.67
N ASN A 51 6.42 1.82 9.57
CA ASN A 51 6.67 0.54 8.91
C ASN A 51 7.51 -0.39 9.80
N LEU A 52 8.51 0.11 10.49
CA LEU A 52 9.29 -0.64 11.47
C LEU A 52 8.40 -1.09 12.64
N LEU A 53 7.59 -0.19 13.19
CA LEU A 53 6.66 -0.48 14.28
C LEU A 53 5.56 -1.47 13.86
N SER A 54 5.16 -1.50 12.58
CA SER A 54 4.17 -2.46 12.09
C SER A 54 4.67 -3.90 12.07
N HIS A 55 5.98 -4.13 12.06
CA HIS A 55 6.57 -5.46 12.23
C HIS A 55 6.50 -5.92 13.70
N PHE A 56 6.40 -5.01 14.64
CA PHE A 56 6.21 -5.29 16.06
C PHE A 56 4.73 -5.17 16.43
N THR A 57 3.90 -6.09 15.93
CA THR A 57 2.44 -6.08 16.10
C THR A 57 1.98 -6.02 17.57
N LYS A 58 2.82 -6.42 18.52
CA LYS A 58 2.55 -6.32 19.97
C LYS A 58 2.72 -4.89 20.52
N VAL A 59 3.56 -4.06 19.88
CA VAL A 59 3.86 -2.69 20.34
C VAL A 59 2.96 -1.67 19.63
N ALA A 60 2.55 -1.94 18.39
CA ALA A 60 1.70 -1.05 17.59
C ALA A 60 0.20 -1.10 17.96
N LYS A 61 -0.13 -1.57 19.15
CA LYS A 61 -1.51 -1.52 19.73
C LYS A 61 -1.89 -0.12 20.20
N ILE A 62 -1.12 0.91 19.86
CA ILE A 62 -1.42 2.28 20.24
C ILE A 62 -2.70 2.70 19.50
N PRO A 63 -3.80 2.97 20.23
CA PRO A 63 -4.96 3.59 19.62
C PRO A 63 -4.56 5.01 19.23
N LEU A 64 -4.17 5.21 17.98
CA LEU A 64 -3.97 6.55 17.45
C LEU A 64 -5.35 7.11 17.14
N PRO A 65 -5.85 8.09 17.91
CA PRO A 65 -7.16 8.73 17.66
C PRO A 65 -7.19 9.49 16.33
N LEU A 66 -6.07 9.53 15.62
CA LEU A 66 -5.89 10.18 14.34
C LEU A 66 -6.63 9.49 13.17
N LEU A 67 -7.14 8.27 13.36
CA LEU A 67 -7.86 7.53 12.32
C LEU A 67 -9.24 7.12 12.85
N PRO A 68 -10.28 7.92 12.62
CA PRO A 68 -11.63 7.63 13.09
C PRO A 68 -12.16 6.28 12.61
N HIS A 69 -11.65 5.77 11.48
CA HIS A 69 -12.01 4.46 10.94
C HIS A 69 -11.68 3.31 11.90
N ILE A 70 -10.55 3.39 12.63
CA ILE A 70 -10.16 2.37 13.62
C ILE A 70 -11.22 2.27 14.71
N GLN A 71 -11.63 3.42 15.24
CA GLN A 71 -12.64 3.50 16.29
C GLN A 71 -14.03 3.11 15.76
N ALA A 72 -14.38 3.54 14.56
CA ALA A 72 -15.66 3.20 13.93
C ALA A 72 -15.80 1.67 13.74
N VAL A 73 -14.77 1.01 13.22
CA VAL A 73 -14.78 -0.47 13.09
C VAL A 73 -14.88 -1.14 14.45
N HIS A 74 -14.16 -0.65 15.46
CA HIS A 74 -14.28 -1.18 16.83
C HIS A 74 -15.70 -1.08 17.37
N LEU A 75 -16.31 0.10 17.26
CA LEU A 75 -17.68 0.35 17.76
C LEU A 75 -18.73 -0.45 16.99
N ALA A 76 -18.56 -0.61 15.68
CA ALA A 76 -19.51 -1.33 14.83
C ALA A 76 -19.43 -2.86 14.98
N THR A 77 -18.23 -3.40 15.25
CA THR A 77 -17.99 -4.85 15.21
C THR A 77 -17.62 -5.47 16.55
N GLY A 78 -17.27 -4.65 17.55
CA GLY A 78 -16.69 -5.12 18.82
C GLY A 78 -15.24 -5.63 18.71
N MET A 79 -14.66 -5.65 17.51
CA MET A 79 -13.29 -6.11 17.29
C MET A 79 -12.28 -5.13 17.88
N LYS A 80 -11.24 -5.65 18.53
CA LYS A 80 -10.10 -4.82 18.96
C LYS A 80 -9.30 -4.40 17.73
N THR A 81 -9.40 -3.15 17.38
CA THR A 81 -8.76 -2.56 16.19
C THR A 81 -7.59 -1.66 16.57
N SER A 82 -6.59 -1.61 15.71
CA SER A 82 -5.40 -0.78 15.85
C SER A 82 -4.89 -0.37 14.47
N VAL A 83 -3.95 0.56 14.40
CA VAL A 83 -3.25 0.88 13.13
C VAL A 83 -2.62 -0.37 12.51
N ALA A 84 -2.03 -1.25 13.33
CA ALA A 84 -1.45 -2.50 12.87
C ALA A 84 -2.49 -3.44 12.26
N SER A 85 -3.69 -3.55 12.86
CA SER A 85 -4.80 -4.33 12.30
C SER A 85 -5.20 -3.79 10.92
N MET A 86 -5.40 -2.47 10.81
CA MET A 86 -5.76 -1.82 9.55
C MET A 86 -4.70 -2.06 8.47
N LEU A 87 -3.41 -1.91 8.79
CA LEU A 87 -2.33 -2.18 7.86
C LEU A 87 -2.29 -3.64 7.41
N THR A 88 -2.60 -4.57 8.29
CA THR A 88 -2.66 -6.01 7.99
C THR A 88 -3.85 -6.33 7.10
N TRP A 89 -5.03 -5.78 7.39
CA TRP A 89 -6.23 -5.98 6.56
C TRP A 89 -6.05 -5.39 5.16
N GLY A 90 -5.47 -4.18 5.05
CA GLY A 90 -5.15 -3.61 3.76
C GLY A 90 -4.07 -4.39 3.00
N ALA A 91 -3.09 -4.95 3.72
CA ALA A 91 -2.14 -5.87 3.09
C ALA A 91 -2.82 -7.14 2.60
N TYR A 92 -3.76 -7.70 3.37
CA TYR A 92 -4.56 -8.86 2.97
C TYR A 92 -5.36 -8.55 1.71
N GLY A 93 -6.21 -7.51 1.72
CA GLY A 93 -7.06 -7.12 0.60
C GLY A 93 -6.25 -6.93 -0.68
N TYR A 94 -5.20 -6.14 -0.61
CA TYR A 94 -4.37 -5.82 -1.77
C TYR A 94 -3.63 -7.05 -2.36
N ASN A 95 -3.19 -7.98 -1.51
CA ASN A 95 -2.56 -9.21 -1.99
C ASN A 95 -3.59 -10.22 -2.51
N ALA A 96 -4.78 -10.28 -1.89
CA ALA A 96 -5.87 -11.14 -2.35
C ALA A 96 -6.37 -10.69 -3.73
N GLU A 97 -6.58 -9.40 -3.92
CA GLU A 97 -6.95 -8.82 -5.22
C GLU A 97 -5.88 -9.09 -6.28
N ARG A 98 -4.60 -8.87 -5.94
CA ARG A 98 -3.50 -9.10 -6.90
C ARG A 98 -3.41 -10.55 -7.31
N ILE A 99 -3.48 -11.51 -6.39
CA ILE A 99 -3.41 -12.92 -6.75
C ILE A 99 -4.65 -13.38 -7.51
N ALA A 100 -5.83 -12.85 -7.20
CA ALA A 100 -7.03 -13.12 -7.97
C ALA A 100 -6.87 -12.66 -9.43
N ASN A 101 -6.34 -11.47 -9.66
CA ASN A 101 -6.06 -10.96 -11.00
C ASN A 101 -5.04 -11.83 -11.74
N VAL A 102 -4.00 -12.33 -11.08
CA VAL A 102 -3.02 -13.27 -11.65
C VAL A 102 -3.70 -14.59 -12.05
N ILE A 103 -4.57 -15.11 -11.21
CA ILE A 103 -5.36 -16.32 -11.50
C ILE A 103 -6.26 -16.11 -12.71
N LEU A 104 -6.86 -14.93 -12.84
CA LEU A 104 -7.72 -14.52 -13.96
C LEU A 104 -6.94 -14.19 -15.25
N GLY A 105 -5.60 -14.29 -15.23
CA GLY A 105 -4.77 -14.15 -16.41
C GLY A 105 -3.95 -12.87 -16.51
N GLN A 106 -3.90 -12.05 -15.45
CA GLN A 106 -3.01 -10.89 -15.45
C GLN A 106 -1.55 -11.33 -15.56
N LYS A 107 -0.84 -10.78 -16.52
CA LYS A 107 0.58 -11.07 -16.75
C LYS A 107 1.47 -10.38 -15.72
N ALA A 108 2.67 -10.96 -15.51
CA ALA A 108 3.66 -10.42 -14.58
C ALA A 108 4.16 -9.01 -14.98
N ASP A 109 4.17 -8.71 -16.27
CA ASP A 109 4.61 -7.44 -16.83
C ASP A 109 3.49 -6.40 -17.01
N ALA A 110 2.30 -6.66 -16.50
CA ALA A 110 1.13 -5.78 -16.65
C ALA A 110 1.30 -4.40 -15.98
N ASP A 111 2.21 -4.28 -15.01
CA ASP A 111 2.47 -3.00 -14.32
C ASP A 111 3.31 -2.08 -15.21
N ARG A 112 2.66 -1.43 -16.17
CA ARG A 112 3.27 -0.54 -17.15
C ARG A 112 2.69 0.87 -17.03
N LEU A 113 3.47 1.85 -17.44
CA LEU A 113 3.01 3.21 -17.66
C LEU A 113 3.07 3.54 -19.15
N PRO A 114 2.27 4.49 -19.60
CA PRO A 114 2.39 5.01 -20.98
C PRO A 114 3.82 5.48 -21.26
N LYS A 115 4.31 5.20 -22.46
CA LYS A 115 5.67 5.58 -22.91
C LYS A 115 5.99 7.07 -22.67
N ARG A 116 4.99 7.92 -22.81
CA ARG A 116 5.13 9.36 -22.54
C ARG A 116 5.66 9.66 -21.14
N LEU A 117 5.38 8.80 -20.15
CA LEU A 117 5.86 9.00 -18.76
C LEU A 117 7.22 8.36 -18.50
N THR A 118 7.57 7.30 -19.25
CA THR A 118 8.81 6.54 -19.04
C THR A 118 9.94 6.97 -19.97
N ASP A 119 9.62 7.40 -21.19
CA ASP A 119 10.61 7.68 -22.23
C ASP A 119 10.90 9.17 -22.35
N GLU A 120 9.93 10.03 -22.02
CA GLU A 120 10.04 11.48 -22.15
C GLU A 120 10.28 12.15 -20.80
N GLN A 121 11.07 13.22 -20.81
CA GLN A 121 11.19 14.12 -19.65
C GLN A 121 10.01 15.10 -19.68
N GLN A 122 9.35 15.30 -18.54
CA GLN A 122 8.28 16.28 -18.40
C GLN A 122 8.83 17.71 -18.47
N ASP A 123 10.03 17.93 -17.91
CA ASP A 123 10.82 19.15 -18.09
C ASP A 123 12.14 18.77 -18.78
N PRO A 124 12.40 19.26 -20.01
CA PRO A 124 13.63 18.98 -20.74
C PRO A 124 14.91 19.37 -20.00
N ASN A 125 14.82 20.31 -19.06
CA ASN A 125 15.95 20.80 -18.27
C ASN A 125 16.16 20.03 -16.94
N ASP A 126 15.20 19.16 -16.55
CA ASP A 126 15.28 18.39 -15.31
C ASP A 126 15.12 16.88 -15.57
N PRO A 127 16.23 16.13 -15.63
CA PRO A 127 16.18 14.67 -15.86
C PRO A 127 15.44 13.89 -14.77
N ARG A 128 15.20 14.49 -13.60
CA ARG A 128 14.43 13.85 -12.50
C ARG A 128 12.94 13.77 -12.80
N THR A 129 12.46 14.48 -13.81
CA THR A 129 11.05 14.45 -14.26
C THR A 129 10.72 13.24 -15.13
N LYS A 130 11.70 12.46 -15.53
CA LYS A 130 11.50 11.15 -16.16
C LYS A 130 11.23 10.08 -15.08
N VAL A 131 10.17 9.29 -15.28
CA VAL A 131 9.77 8.26 -14.31
C VAL A 131 10.69 7.04 -14.39
N PRO A 132 11.49 6.72 -13.36
CA PRO A 132 12.36 5.55 -13.34
C PRO A 132 11.56 4.28 -12.95
N LEU A 133 10.60 3.88 -13.80
CA LEU A 133 9.58 2.85 -13.49
C LEU A 133 10.19 1.53 -13.03
N ASP A 134 11.25 1.05 -13.70
CA ASP A 134 11.85 -0.25 -13.35
C ASP A 134 12.47 -0.25 -11.96
N GLN A 135 13.13 0.86 -11.59
CA GLN A 135 13.68 1.01 -10.26
C GLN A 135 12.57 1.10 -9.20
N MET A 136 11.50 1.85 -9.50
CA MET A 136 10.34 1.96 -8.61
C MET A 136 9.65 0.62 -8.42
N ARG A 137 9.41 -0.15 -9.50
CA ARG A 137 8.84 -1.50 -9.43
C ARG A 137 9.68 -2.45 -8.58
N LYS A 138 11.01 -2.45 -8.77
CA LYS A 138 11.92 -3.28 -7.96
C LYS A 138 11.78 -3.01 -6.46
N VAL A 139 11.81 -1.74 -6.06
CA VAL A 139 11.67 -1.33 -4.66
C VAL A 139 10.29 -1.68 -4.13
N TYR A 140 9.25 -1.42 -4.90
CA TYR A 140 7.86 -1.68 -4.55
C TYR A 140 7.60 -3.19 -4.36
N TYR A 141 7.99 -4.02 -5.31
CA TYR A 141 7.79 -5.47 -5.23
C TYR A 141 8.53 -6.09 -4.05
N ARG A 142 9.76 -5.65 -3.79
CA ARG A 142 10.51 -6.08 -2.60
C ARG A 142 9.77 -5.74 -1.32
N GLY A 143 9.28 -4.49 -1.19
CA GLY A 143 8.51 -4.05 -0.03
C GLY A 143 7.18 -4.77 0.15
N ARG A 144 6.60 -5.30 -0.93
CA ARG A 144 5.36 -6.09 -0.93
C ARG A 144 5.57 -7.57 -0.64
N GLY A 145 6.79 -8.09 -0.78
CA GLY A 145 7.05 -9.53 -0.80
C GLY A 145 6.55 -10.18 -2.10
N TRP A 146 6.69 -9.46 -3.22
CA TRP A 146 6.30 -9.89 -4.55
C TRP A 146 7.52 -10.25 -5.39
N ASN A 147 7.34 -11.20 -6.29
CA ASN A 147 8.32 -11.54 -7.30
C ASN A 147 7.72 -11.25 -8.68
N HIS A 148 8.39 -10.44 -9.49
CA HIS A 148 7.89 -10.00 -10.81
C HIS A 148 6.43 -9.51 -10.79
N GLY A 149 6.05 -8.75 -9.76
CA GLY A 149 4.69 -8.24 -9.63
C GLY A 149 3.66 -9.26 -9.11
N ILE A 150 4.06 -10.46 -8.77
CA ILE A 150 3.20 -11.54 -8.27
C ILE A 150 3.50 -11.75 -6.78
N PRO A 151 2.48 -11.77 -5.89
CA PRO A 151 2.67 -12.10 -4.48
C PRO A 151 3.30 -13.47 -4.31
N THR A 152 4.37 -13.59 -3.51
CA THR A 152 4.95 -14.90 -3.24
C THR A 152 4.00 -15.78 -2.42
N TYR A 153 4.07 -17.10 -2.61
CA TYR A 153 3.26 -18.05 -1.84
C TYR A 153 3.46 -17.88 -0.33
N HIS A 154 4.72 -17.65 0.09
CA HIS A 154 5.03 -17.36 1.50
C HIS A 154 4.31 -16.10 2.00
N ARG A 155 4.28 -15.03 1.18
CA ARG A 155 3.58 -13.79 1.54
C ARG A 155 2.09 -14.01 1.70
N LEU A 156 1.46 -14.75 0.79
CA LEU A 156 0.03 -15.07 0.87
C LEU A 156 -0.28 -15.87 2.13
N LYS A 157 0.51 -16.90 2.42
CA LYS A 157 0.36 -17.72 3.63
C LYS A 157 0.52 -16.90 4.92
N THR A 158 1.50 -15.98 4.97
CA THR A 158 1.73 -15.11 6.13
C THR A 158 0.54 -14.18 6.38
N LEU A 159 -0.17 -13.79 5.35
CA LEU A 159 -1.38 -12.95 5.44
C LEU A 159 -2.65 -13.77 5.70
N GLY A 160 -2.56 -15.11 5.76
CA GLY A 160 -3.72 -15.98 5.95
C GLY A 160 -4.55 -16.17 4.67
N ILE A 161 -4.01 -15.83 3.51
CA ILE A 161 -4.65 -16.11 2.20
C ILE A 161 -4.37 -17.58 1.88
N ILE A 162 -5.42 -18.41 2.01
CA ILE A 162 -5.33 -19.85 1.80
C ILE A 162 -5.54 -20.13 0.30
N LEU A 163 -4.52 -20.70 -0.32
CA LEU A 163 -4.55 -21.09 -1.73
C LEU A 163 -3.83 -22.43 -1.86
N ASP A 164 -4.36 -23.34 -2.66
CA ASP A 164 -3.68 -24.56 -3.01
C ASP A 164 -2.35 -24.26 -3.70
N LYS A 165 -1.30 -24.99 -3.30
CA LYS A 165 0.06 -24.71 -3.79
C LYS A 165 0.21 -25.00 -5.27
N GLN A 166 -0.37 -26.11 -5.74
CA GLN A 166 -0.32 -26.49 -7.15
C GLN A 166 -1.06 -25.48 -8.01
N TYR A 167 -2.24 -25.08 -7.56
CA TYR A 167 -3.05 -24.05 -8.24
C TYR A 167 -2.33 -22.70 -8.33
N TYR A 168 -1.63 -22.31 -7.25
CA TYR A 168 -0.78 -21.11 -7.25
C TYR A 168 0.35 -21.23 -8.28
N ASP A 169 1.10 -22.34 -8.28
CA ASP A 169 2.22 -22.54 -9.18
C ASP A 169 1.79 -22.51 -10.65
N ASP A 170 0.65 -23.12 -10.97
CA ASP A 170 0.08 -23.11 -12.32
C ASP A 170 -0.34 -21.70 -12.76
N ALA A 171 -0.93 -20.91 -11.85
CA ALA A 171 -1.29 -19.51 -12.12
C ALA A 171 -0.05 -18.64 -12.37
N VAL A 172 0.99 -18.81 -11.54
CA VAL A 172 2.27 -18.08 -11.71
C VAL A 172 2.94 -18.48 -13.02
N ALA A 173 2.98 -19.77 -13.35
CA ALA A 173 3.56 -20.26 -14.60
C ALA A 173 2.84 -19.65 -15.83
N ARG A 174 1.50 -19.56 -15.79
CA ARG A 174 0.73 -18.87 -16.85
C ARG A 174 1.04 -17.38 -16.94
N ALA A 175 1.15 -16.71 -15.80
CA ALA A 175 1.41 -15.26 -15.74
C ALA A 175 2.83 -14.89 -16.21
N MET A 176 3.80 -15.81 -16.06
CA MET A 176 5.19 -15.60 -16.45
C MET A 176 5.49 -15.94 -17.93
N ARG A 177 4.57 -16.63 -18.62
CA ARG A 177 4.74 -16.90 -20.06
C ARG A 177 4.60 -15.59 -20.83
N ALA A 178 5.63 -15.26 -21.62
CA ALA A 178 5.51 -14.24 -22.66
C ALA A 178 4.49 -14.71 -23.71
N GLU A 179 3.76 -13.75 -24.27
CA GLU A 179 2.96 -13.99 -25.47
C GLU A 179 3.87 -14.20 -26.68
#